data_6812572ea71e896bf8e9f37275cd7886
#
_entry.id   6812572ea71e896bf8e9f37275cd7886
#
_cell.length_a   1.000
_cell.length_b   1.000
_cell.length_c   1.000
_cell.angle_alpha   90.00
_cell.angle_beta   90.00
_cell.angle_gamma   90.00
#
_symmetry.space_group_name_H-M   'P 1'
#
loop_
_entity.id
_entity.type
_entity.pdbx_description
1 polymer ?
#
loop_
_entity_poly.entity_id
_entity_poly.type
_entity_poly.pdbx_seq_one_letter_code
_entity_poly.pdbx_strand_id
1 'polypeptide(L)'
;MTAIRNIETRKMANGGYVSTIVIDEHDVLVYQPLDKMESDIINYGYSAPLLLVFGKGRFTEEEAAEHAERTKLALIAQENGGSVVYVNPLTEWEKEEPGLYEKVISKTKIKQEGFAHGMLYDDKVLRGPFAERMRQNPNWDPVPEYFIFGSPVACYVYGEGKGADYLARYYMKEVSGKSSMGDLGFADITMTGVTLMNLSVVPEVEVEDISIVSIGNSAEINEAFRTSNNRVAVCDELDVIRQYDDYLGDYKRWAGKIRKSVNFRKEGIVMKPERMAVHTSADNRHYPAGTETHEAGYVLFYNENLDLDDITNPAPLVLCFHGGGDTAVATAAIGEWPQIASENGFVLCAVEMHLNVTATETIEIVDSLIERYAIDPERIYATGFSMGGIKSWDFYQEYPERVAAIAPMDATVDVGENTQFSKSFRVNDSVMVPVFYNGGENSPLAELPCQEPKCVNRMVNLFRINKVRKAYNCTFENREQWEDPVYGVKGEHDEILHDPDYPNSVTNIRRFESEDGNVYTELCSISNHQHEIRPFTCRRAWKFMKQFRRTAEGKIEMI
;
A
#
# COMPACT_ATOMS: atom_id res chain seq x y z
N MET A 1 -9.61 22.86 15.70
CA MET A 1 -10.45 21.82 15.06
C MET A 1 -11.28 22.53 13.99
N THR A 2 -11.02 22.24 12.74
CA THR A 2 -11.78 22.79 11.63
C THR A 2 -13.16 22.15 11.66
N ALA A 3 -14.20 22.92 11.89
CA ALA A 3 -15.58 22.41 11.98
C ALA A 3 -16.04 22.02 10.56
N ILE A 4 -16.36 20.76 10.38
CA ILE A 4 -17.09 20.31 9.20
C ILE A 4 -18.58 20.46 9.50
N ARG A 5 -19.29 21.15 8.63
CA ARG A 5 -20.74 21.39 8.77
C ARG A 5 -21.43 20.94 7.50
N ASN A 6 -22.59 20.34 7.66
CA ASN A 6 -23.56 19.97 6.60
C ASN A 6 -22.96 19.11 5.48
N ILE A 7 -23.10 17.81 5.63
CA ILE A 7 -22.80 16.87 4.56
C ILE A 7 -24.12 16.43 3.94
N GLU A 8 -24.30 16.77 2.69
CA GLU A 8 -25.40 16.29 1.89
C GLU A 8 -24.86 15.50 0.71
N THR A 9 -25.34 14.27 0.51
CA THR A 9 -24.99 13.43 -0.62
C THR A 9 -26.19 13.28 -1.52
N ARG A 10 -26.03 13.65 -2.79
CA ARG A 10 -27.09 13.60 -3.79
C ARG A 10 -26.68 12.69 -4.95
N LYS A 11 -27.63 11.89 -5.42
CA LYS A 11 -27.48 11.13 -6.67
C LYS A 11 -27.72 12.05 -7.85
N MET A 12 -26.78 12.09 -8.78
CA MET A 12 -26.85 12.89 -9.99
C MET A 12 -27.59 12.16 -11.12
N ALA A 13 -28.00 12.90 -12.13
CA ALA A 13 -28.73 12.34 -13.28
C ALA A 13 -27.91 11.30 -14.07
N ASN A 14 -26.60 11.41 -14.07
CA ASN A 14 -25.67 10.48 -14.69
C ASN A 14 -25.43 9.18 -13.87
N GLY A 15 -26.06 9.08 -12.69
CA GLY A 15 -25.92 7.95 -11.79
C GLY A 15 -24.82 8.07 -10.74
N GLY A 16 -23.87 8.98 -10.91
CA GLY A 16 -22.86 9.29 -9.91
C GLY A 16 -23.43 10.02 -8.70
N TYR A 17 -22.59 10.26 -7.70
CA TYR A 17 -22.97 10.93 -6.46
C TYR A 17 -22.09 12.15 -6.22
N VAL A 18 -22.68 13.23 -5.73
CA VAL A 18 -21.94 14.38 -5.22
C VAL A 18 -22.22 14.54 -3.72
N SER A 19 -21.16 14.59 -2.95
CA SER A 19 -21.22 14.94 -1.53
C SER A 19 -20.69 16.36 -1.33
N THR A 20 -21.48 17.22 -0.71
CA THR A 20 -21.08 18.58 -0.35
C THR A 20 -20.52 18.59 1.06
N ILE A 21 -19.28 19.02 1.20
CA ILE A 21 -18.56 19.14 2.47
C ILE A 21 -18.19 20.61 2.66
N VAL A 22 -18.36 21.13 3.86
CA VAL A 22 -17.93 22.50 4.20
C VAL A 22 -16.68 22.43 5.06
N ILE A 23 -15.59 22.97 4.55
CA ILE A 23 -14.29 23.04 5.23
C ILE A 23 -13.92 24.52 5.43
N ASP A 24 -13.92 25.01 6.68
CA ASP A 24 -13.68 26.42 6.99
C ASP A 24 -14.49 27.38 6.09
N GLU A 25 -15.82 27.15 6.04
CA GLU A 25 -16.78 27.89 5.21
C GLU A 25 -16.70 27.69 3.69
N HIS A 26 -15.68 26.95 3.19
CA HIS A 26 -15.56 26.60 1.78
C HIS A 26 -16.39 25.36 1.45
N ASP A 27 -17.17 25.45 0.38
CA ASP A 27 -17.84 24.29 -0.17
C ASP A 27 -16.84 23.43 -0.97
N VAL A 28 -16.69 22.19 -0.56
CA VAL A 28 -15.89 21.18 -1.26
C VAL A 28 -16.85 20.11 -1.75
N LEU A 29 -16.91 19.93 -3.06
CA LEU A 29 -17.82 18.95 -3.68
C LEU A 29 -17.01 17.70 -4.05
N VAL A 30 -17.47 16.54 -3.60
CA VAL A 30 -16.81 15.25 -3.88
C VAL A 30 -17.69 14.47 -4.83
N TYR A 31 -17.25 14.33 -6.06
CA TYR A 31 -17.90 13.48 -7.05
C TYR A 31 -17.34 12.05 -7.00
N GLN A 32 -18.24 11.08 -6.93
CA GLN A 32 -17.93 9.65 -6.97
C GLN A 32 -18.74 8.97 -8.08
N PRO A 33 -18.06 8.23 -8.98
CA PRO A 33 -18.76 7.42 -9.98
C PRO A 33 -19.63 6.33 -9.35
N LEU A 34 -20.67 5.91 -10.06
CA LEU A 34 -21.67 4.95 -9.58
C LEU A 34 -21.05 3.65 -9.05
N ASP A 35 -20.12 3.07 -9.80
CA ASP A 35 -19.50 1.79 -9.47
C ASP A 35 -18.78 1.80 -8.13
N LYS A 36 -18.28 2.97 -7.70
CA LYS A 36 -17.65 3.13 -6.40
C LYS A 36 -18.63 3.07 -5.25
N MET A 37 -19.78 3.67 -5.45
CA MET A 37 -20.83 3.74 -4.43
C MET A 37 -21.52 2.41 -4.21
N GLU A 38 -21.58 1.59 -5.25
CA GLU A 38 -22.17 0.25 -5.22
C GLU A 38 -21.15 -0.84 -4.91
N SER A 39 -19.85 -0.52 -4.93
CA SER A 39 -18.81 -1.46 -4.57
C SER A 39 -18.83 -1.72 -3.06
N ASP A 40 -18.98 -2.98 -2.71
CA ASP A 40 -18.87 -3.43 -1.33
C ASP A 40 -17.42 -3.45 -0.81
N ILE A 41 -16.44 -3.26 -1.70
CA ILE A 41 -15.03 -3.30 -1.37
C ILE A 41 -14.42 -1.96 -1.68
N ILE A 42 -14.19 -1.23 -0.63
CA ILE A 42 -13.56 0.06 -0.67
C ILE A 42 -12.19 -0.12 -0.09
N ASN A 43 -11.20 -0.37 -0.95
CA ASN A 43 -9.85 -0.39 -0.45
C ASN A 43 -8.78 -0.20 -1.50
N TYR A 44 -8.71 1.03 -1.94
CA TYR A 44 -7.66 1.43 -2.84
C TYR A 44 -6.63 2.34 -2.14
N GLY A 45 -6.85 2.66 -0.86
CA GLY A 45 -5.97 3.39 0.03
C GLY A 45 -4.96 4.30 -0.68
N TYR A 46 -3.71 3.96 -0.55
CA TYR A 46 -2.62 4.76 -1.12
C TYR A 46 -2.47 4.67 -2.65
N SER A 47 -3.10 3.73 -3.30
CA SER A 47 -3.02 3.58 -4.76
C SER A 47 -4.09 4.36 -5.52
N ALA A 48 -5.20 4.71 -4.87
CA ALA A 48 -6.27 5.47 -5.51
C ALA A 48 -5.88 6.95 -5.68
N PRO A 49 -6.06 7.55 -6.86
CA PRO A 49 -5.77 8.96 -7.05
C PRO A 49 -6.79 9.86 -6.36
N LEU A 50 -6.31 10.93 -5.77
CA LEU A 50 -7.12 12.06 -5.34
C LEU A 50 -7.02 13.14 -6.42
N LEU A 51 -8.12 13.40 -7.12
CA LEU A 51 -8.18 14.35 -8.22
C LEU A 51 -8.83 15.64 -7.73
N LEU A 52 -8.04 16.70 -7.49
CA LEU A 52 -8.54 17.99 -7.03
C LEU A 52 -8.72 18.95 -8.19
N VAL A 53 -9.85 19.65 -8.24
CA VAL A 53 -10.19 20.62 -9.27
C VAL A 53 -10.39 22.01 -8.67
N PHE A 54 -9.60 22.95 -9.15
CA PHE A 54 -9.68 24.39 -8.87
C PHE A 54 -10.11 25.09 -10.16
N GLY A 55 -11.40 25.33 -10.32
CA GLY A 55 -11.98 25.83 -11.56
C GLY A 55 -11.82 27.33 -11.77
N LYS A 56 -12.41 27.86 -12.85
CA LYS A 56 -12.47 29.32 -13.12
C LYS A 56 -13.19 30.08 -12.01
N GLY A 57 -14.18 29.45 -11.38
CA GLY A 57 -15.00 29.98 -10.30
C GLY A 57 -15.59 28.86 -9.48
N ARG A 58 -16.72 29.13 -8.81
CA ARG A 58 -17.43 28.13 -8.03
C ARG A 58 -18.15 27.14 -8.93
N PHE A 59 -18.25 25.90 -8.50
CA PHE A 59 -19.09 24.87 -9.08
C PHE A 59 -20.33 24.66 -8.21
N THR A 60 -21.47 24.41 -8.83
CA THR A 60 -22.62 23.72 -8.24
C THR A 60 -22.40 22.20 -8.30
N GLU A 61 -23.24 21.43 -7.62
CA GLU A 61 -23.17 19.96 -7.64
C GLU A 61 -23.38 19.40 -9.07
N GLU A 62 -24.33 19.98 -9.81
CA GLU A 62 -24.62 19.61 -11.19
C GLU A 62 -23.44 19.93 -12.12
N GLU A 63 -22.87 21.13 -12.01
CA GLU A 63 -21.72 21.55 -12.81
C GLU A 63 -20.48 20.69 -12.50
N ALA A 64 -20.28 20.30 -11.24
CA ALA A 64 -19.20 19.40 -10.85
C ALA A 64 -19.35 18.02 -11.48
N ALA A 65 -20.55 17.43 -11.41
CA ALA A 65 -20.85 16.14 -12.03
C ALA A 65 -20.68 16.19 -13.57
N GLU A 66 -21.23 17.20 -14.23
CA GLU A 66 -21.08 17.39 -15.67
C GLU A 66 -19.62 17.61 -16.09
N HIS A 67 -18.87 18.38 -15.31
CA HIS A 67 -17.46 18.62 -15.56
C HIS A 67 -16.63 17.32 -15.43
N ALA A 68 -16.86 16.54 -14.37
CA ALA A 68 -16.16 15.27 -14.16
C ALA A 68 -16.33 14.30 -15.34
N GLU A 69 -17.56 14.19 -15.83
CA GLU A 69 -17.88 13.32 -16.97
C GLU A 69 -17.32 13.88 -18.30
N ARG A 70 -17.56 15.14 -18.57
CA ARG A 70 -17.12 15.80 -19.81
C ARG A 70 -15.60 15.78 -19.96
N THR A 71 -14.87 16.01 -18.88
CA THR A 71 -13.40 15.96 -18.86
C THR A 71 -12.82 14.56 -18.73
N LYS A 72 -13.67 13.57 -18.46
CA LYS A 72 -13.29 12.17 -18.16
C LYS A 72 -12.46 11.99 -16.88
N LEU A 73 -12.45 12.97 -15.99
CA LEU A 73 -11.90 12.80 -14.63
C LEU A 73 -12.65 11.71 -13.87
N ALA A 74 -13.98 11.61 -14.11
CA ALA A 74 -14.81 10.54 -13.57
C ALA A 74 -14.30 9.15 -13.96
N LEU A 75 -13.87 8.97 -15.22
CA LEU A 75 -13.34 7.69 -15.71
C LEU A 75 -12.03 7.33 -15.01
N ILE A 76 -11.11 8.29 -14.85
CA ILE A 76 -9.88 8.05 -14.09
C ILE A 76 -10.19 7.65 -12.63
N ALA A 77 -11.10 8.37 -11.99
CA ALA A 77 -11.54 8.04 -10.64
C ALA A 77 -12.14 6.63 -10.56
N GLN A 78 -12.97 6.27 -11.52
CA GLN A 78 -13.61 4.95 -11.61
C GLN A 78 -12.59 3.82 -11.81
N GLU A 79 -11.71 3.96 -12.81
CA GLU A 79 -10.73 2.92 -13.15
C GLU A 79 -9.66 2.72 -12.08
N ASN A 80 -9.30 3.78 -11.36
CA ASN A 80 -8.23 3.75 -10.37
C ASN A 80 -8.73 3.80 -8.92
N GLY A 81 -10.03 3.81 -8.70
CA GLY A 81 -10.59 3.76 -7.37
C GLY A 81 -10.65 5.07 -6.61
N GLY A 82 -10.47 6.20 -7.27
CA GLY A 82 -10.41 7.52 -6.64
C GLY A 82 -11.71 8.32 -6.62
N SER A 83 -11.60 9.58 -6.22
CA SER A 83 -12.68 10.58 -6.26
C SER A 83 -12.22 11.85 -6.96
N VAL A 84 -13.17 12.60 -7.52
CA VAL A 84 -12.91 13.95 -8.04
C VAL A 84 -13.43 14.96 -7.03
N VAL A 85 -12.55 15.83 -6.56
CA VAL A 85 -12.84 16.80 -5.50
C VAL A 85 -12.78 18.21 -6.07
N TYR A 86 -13.88 18.92 -6.05
CA TYR A 86 -14.01 20.30 -6.51
C TYR A 86 -13.87 21.24 -5.32
N VAL A 87 -12.86 22.08 -5.36
CA VAL A 87 -12.60 23.06 -4.31
C VAL A 87 -13.17 24.40 -4.77
N ASN A 88 -14.11 24.94 -4.01
CA ASN A 88 -14.72 26.22 -4.30
C ASN A 88 -14.09 27.33 -3.47
N PRO A 89 -13.79 28.52 -4.08
CA PRO A 89 -13.45 29.70 -3.29
C PRO A 89 -14.65 30.19 -2.49
N LEU A 90 -14.46 30.91 -1.41
CA LEU A 90 -15.56 31.52 -0.66
C LEU A 90 -16.37 32.46 -1.55
N THR A 91 -15.69 33.32 -2.29
CA THR A 91 -16.31 34.24 -3.25
C THR A 91 -15.60 34.21 -4.61
N GLU A 92 -14.33 34.59 -4.67
CA GLU A 92 -13.50 34.70 -5.85
C GLU A 92 -12.08 34.27 -5.52
N TRP A 93 -11.39 33.62 -6.44
CA TRP A 93 -10.02 33.12 -6.24
C TRP A 93 -8.99 34.20 -5.92
N GLU A 94 -9.21 35.43 -6.39
CA GLU A 94 -8.32 36.56 -6.12
C GLU A 94 -8.37 37.03 -4.66
N LYS A 95 -9.38 36.67 -3.92
CA LYS A 95 -9.58 37.02 -2.51
C LYS A 95 -9.22 35.87 -1.56
N GLU A 96 -8.92 34.69 -2.12
CA GLU A 96 -8.54 33.54 -1.30
C GLU A 96 -7.11 33.69 -0.76
N GLU A 97 -6.96 33.42 0.53
CA GLU A 97 -5.68 33.35 1.21
C GLU A 97 -5.02 31.98 1.00
N PRO A 98 -3.68 31.85 1.15
CA PRO A 98 -3.02 30.58 1.12
C PRO A 98 -3.52 29.64 2.23
N GLY A 99 -3.41 28.32 2.03
CA GLY A 99 -3.76 27.31 3.02
C GLY A 99 -5.03 26.53 2.72
N LEU A 100 -5.82 26.88 1.69
CA LEU A 100 -7.03 26.15 1.32
C LEU A 100 -6.71 24.72 0.83
N TYR A 101 -5.66 24.57 0.03
CA TYR A 101 -5.20 23.27 -0.44
C TYR A 101 -4.86 22.34 0.73
N GLU A 102 -4.04 22.81 1.66
CA GLU A 102 -3.64 22.04 2.85
C GLU A 102 -4.83 21.70 3.74
N LYS A 103 -5.78 22.61 3.88
CA LYS A 103 -7.01 22.36 4.63
C LYS A 103 -7.84 21.24 4.00
N VAL A 104 -8.03 21.26 2.70
CA VAL A 104 -8.75 20.21 1.97
C VAL A 104 -8.02 18.88 2.13
N ILE A 105 -6.73 18.84 1.85
CA ILE A 105 -5.94 17.62 1.95
C ILE A 105 -5.87 17.10 3.40
N SER A 106 -5.75 17.97 4.40
CA SER A 106 -5.72 17.55 5.80
C SER A 106 -6.96 16.75 6.22
N LYS A 107 -8.07 16.90 5.49
CA LYS A 107 -9.31 16.15 5.71
C LYS A 107 -9.36 14.82 4.98
N THR A 108 -8.43 14.57 4.06
CA THR A 108 -8.27 13.23 3.47
C THR A 108 -7.49 12.29 4.40
N LYS A 109 -6.91 12.82 5.48
CA LYS A 109 -6.17 12.04 6.47
C LYS A 109 -7.04 11.72 7.68
N ILE A 110 -7.30 10.46 7.92
CA ILE A 110 -7.73 9.97 9.21
C ILE A 110 -6.46 9.65 9.99
N LYS A 111 -6.19 10.42 11.02
CA LYS A 111 -5.12 10.11 11.96
C LYS A 111 -5.67 9.15 13.02
N GLN A 112 -5.11 7.98 13.07
CA GLN A 112 -5.15 7.14 14.22
C GLN A 112 -3.73 7.03 14.78
N GLU A 113 -3.55 7.03 16.09
CA GLU A 113 -2.27 6.89 16.78
C GLU A 113 -1.12 6.32 15.94
N GLY A 114 -0.48 7.15 15.11
CA GLY A 114 0.59 6.76 14.21
C GLY A 114 0.19 6.31 12.79
N PHE A 115 -1.10 6.21 12.46
CA PHE A 115 -1.55 5.78 11.15
C PHE A 115 -2.31 6.89 10.42
N ALA A 116 -1.93 7.17 9.18
CA ALA A 116 -2.65 8.08 8.31
C ALA A 116 -3.39 7.27 7.24
N HIS A 117 -4.69 7.23 7.32
CA HIS A 117 -5.52 6.70 6.23
C HIS A 117 -5.88 7.83 5.30
N GLY A 118 -5.66 7.64 4.00
CA GLY A 118 -5.99 8.64 2.99
C GLY A 118 -7.47 8.67 2.65
N MET A 119 -8.36 8.75 3.66
CA MET A 119 -9.79 8.65 3.44
C MET A 119 -10.58 9.62 4.33
N LEU A 120 -11.61 10.24 3.75
CA LEU A 120 -12.70 10.92 4.46
C LEU A 120 -13.96 10.06 4.28
N TYR A 121 -14.76 9.93 5.31
CA TYR A 121 -15.94 9.06 5.29
C TYR A 121 -17.24 9.84 5.35
N ASP A 122 -18.21 9.43 4.54
CA ASP A 122 -19.62 9.71 4.71
C ASP A 122 -20.34 8.39 5.07
N ASP A 123 -21.07 8.38 6.15
CA ASP A 123 -21.86 7.25 6.64
C ASP A 123 -22.88 6.74 5.61
N LYS A 124 -23.34 7.63 4.73
CA LYS A 124 -24.28 7.30 3.64
C LYS A 124 -23.59 6.60 2.47
N VAL A 125 -22.28 6.78 2.36
CA VAL A 125 -21.44 6.23 1.28
C VAL A 125 -20.82 4.92 1.69
N LEU A 126 -20.28 4.83 2.90
CA LEU A 126 -19.77 3.60 3.44
C LEU A 126 -20.92 2.67 3.83
N ARG A 127 -21.17 1.71 2.99
CA ARG A 127 -22.16 0.64 3.22
C ARG A 127 -21.46 -0.70 3.35
N GLY A 128 -22.14 -1.61 4.01
CA GLY A 128 -21.71 -2.99 4.13
C GLY A 128 -20.79 -3.29 5.30
N PRO A 129 -20.34 -4.54 5.40
CA PRO A 129 -19.64 -5.10 6.56
C PRO A 129 -18.31 -4.42 6.88
N PHE A 130 -17.63 -3.87 5.90
CA PHE A 130 -16.37 -3.15 6.12
C PHE A 130 -16.59 -1.86 6.91
N ALA A 131 -17.57 -1.06 6.53
CA ALA A 131 -17.91 0.17 7.25
C ALA A 131 -18.35 -0.13 8.68
N GLU A 132 -19.13 -1.18 8.87
CA GLU A 132 -19.58 -1.62 10.18
C GLU A 132 -18.41 -2.06 11.06
N ARG A 133 -17.44 -2.79 10.52
CA ARG A 133 -16.23 -3.17 11.24
C ARG A 133 -15.37 -1.97 11.63
N MET A 134 -15.25 -0.98 10.75
CA MET A 134 -14.51 0.25 11.06
C MET A 134 -15.15 0.99 12.21
N ARG A 135 -16.49 1.06 12.25
CA ARG A 135 -17.22 1.70 13.35
C ARG A 135 -17.11 0.95 14.68
N GLN A 136 -16.98 -0.36 14.64
CA GLN A 136 -16.93 -1.22 15.83
C GLN A 136 -15.52 -1.41 16.39
N ASN A 137 -14.48 -1.00 15.68
CA ASN A 137 -13.11 -1.18 16.15
C ASN A 137 -12.78 -0.14 17.24
N PRO A 138 -12.60 -0.55 18.51
CA PRO A 138 -12.34 0.38 19.60
C PRO A 138 -10.96 1.06 19.54
N ASN A 139 -10.06 0.57 18.68
CA ASN A 139 -8.73 1.12 18.49
C ASN A 139 -8.69 2.19 17.38
N TRP A 140 -9.82 2.49 16.78
CA TRP A 140 -9.92 3.46 15.71
C TRP A 140 -10.68 4.70 16.16
N ASP A 141 -10.25 5.85 15.67
CA ASP A 141 -10.99 7.08 15.87
C ASP A 141 -12.42 6.92 15.32
N PRO A 142 -13.41 7.63 15.89
CA PRO A 142 -14.76 7.60 15.35
C PRO A 142 -14.75 7.84 13.85
N VAL A 143 -15.41 6.97 13.11
CA VAL A 143 -15.54 7.11 11.65
C VAL A 143 -16.23 8.44 11.37
N PRO A 144 -15.63 9.34 10.58
CA PRO A 144 -16.26 10.60 10.20
C PRO A 144 -17.59 10.36 9.48
N GLU A 145 -18.47 11.36 9.49
CA GLU A 145 -19.77 11.27 8.83
C GLU A 145 -19.67 11.30 7.30
N TYR A 146 -18.51 11.52 6.73
CA TYR A 146 -18.29 11.67 5.30
C TYR A 146 -17.02 10.95 4.85
N PHE A 147 -16.90 10.75 3.54
CA PHE A 147 -15.85 9.97 2.95
C PHE A 147 -15.36 10.56 1.62
N ILE A 148 -14.04 10.73 1.47
CA ILE A 148 -13.38 10.99 0.20
C ILE A 148 -12.44 9.82 -0.09
N PHE A 149 -12.59 9.24 -1.27
CA PHE A 149 -11.80 8.12 -1.68
C PHE A 149 -10.59 8.60 -2.48
N GLY A 150 -9.40 8.41 -1.94
CA GLY A 150 -8.17 8.76 -2.62
C GLY A 150 -6.99 8.94 -1.67
N SER A 151 -5.82 8.73 -2.20
CA SER A 151 -4.57 8.82 -1.47
C SER A 151 -3.98 10.23 -1.50
N PRO A 152 -3.61 10.81 -0.37
CA PRO A 152 -2.90 12.09 -0.34
C PRO A 152 -1.50 12.00 -0.98
N VAL A 153 -0.94 10.79 -1.14
CA VAL A 153 0.34 10.56 -1.81
C VAL A 153 0.19 10.31 -3.32
N ALA A 154 -1.04 10.26 -3.82
CA ALA A 154 -1.37 10.19 -5.25
C ALA A 154 -2.33 11.34 -5.61
N CYS A 155 -1.94 12.56 -5.25
CA CYS A 155 -2.76 13.76 -5.40
C CYS A 155 -2.44 14.48 -6.70
N TYR A 156 -3.43 14.56 -7.60
CA TYR A 156 -3.34 15.25 -8.88
C TYR A 156 -4.27 16.45 -8.88
N VAL A 157 -3.74 17.61 -9.24
CA VAL A 157 -4.46 18.87 -9.14
C VAL A 157 -4.71 19.45 -10.54
N TYR A 158 -5.94 19.85 -10.81
CA TYR A 158 -6.37 20.48 -12.06
C TYR A 158 -6.80 21.92 -11.77
N GLY A 159 -6.02 22.86 -12.26
CA GLY A 159 -6.31 24.30 -12.15
C GLY A 159 -6.72 24.88 -13.49
N GLU A 160 -7.80 25.68 -13.52
CA GLU A 160 -8.23 26.39 -14.72
C GLU A 160 -8.49 27.88 -14.44
N GLY A 161 -7.89 28.75 -15.26
CA GLY A 161 -8.09 30.19 -15.18
C GLY A 161 -7.72 30.75 -13.80
N LYS A 162 -8.67 31.36 -13.09
CA LYS A 162 -8.42 31.96 -11.77
C LYS A 162 -8.08 30.93 -10.68
N GLY A 163 -8.60 29.72 -10.76
CA GLY A 163 -8.18 28.62 -9.89
C GLY A 163 -6.74 28.17 -10.18
N ALA A 164 -6.33 28.17 -11.45
CA ALA A 164 -4.93 27.95 -11.81
C ALA A 164 -4.01 29.09 -11.31
N ASP A 165 -4.44 30.36 -11.42
CA ASP A 165 -3.70 31.51 -10.89
C ASP A 165 -3.51 31.43 -9.37
N TYR A 166 -4.53 30.95 -8.64
CA TYR A 166 -4.44 30.70 -7.20
C TYR A 166 -3.36 29.64 -6.88
N LEU A 167 -3.39 28.52 -7.57
CA LEU A 167 -2.38 27.46 -7.42
C LEU A 167 -0.97 27.98 -7.77
N ALA A 168 -0.86 28.70 -8.86
CA ALA A 168 0.42 29.24 -9.32
C ALA A 168 1.04 30.24 -8.33
N ARG A 169 0.21 31.06 -7.67
CA ARG A 169 0.69 32.05 -6.69
C ARG A 169 1.19 31.42 -5.40
N TYR A 170 0.54 30.35 -4.92
CA TYR A 170 0.77 29.86 -3.55
C TYR A 170 1.42 28.50 -3.47
N TYR A 171 1.30 27.66 -4.52
CA TYR A 171 1.64 26.24 -4.41
C TYR A 171 2.71 25.76 -5.38
N MET A 172 3.12 26.54 -6.35
CA MET A 172 4.21 26.15 -7.24
C MET A 172 5.59 26.45 -6.66
N LYS A 173 5.66 27.25 -5.59
CA LYS A 173 6.90 27.57 -4.91
C LYS A 173 7.23 26.63 -3.74
N GLU A 174 6.25 26.17 -3.00
CA GLU A 174 6.49 25.52 -1.70
C GLU A 174 5.83 24.16 -1.50
N VAL A 175 4.99 23.66 -2.41
CA VAL A 175 4.42 22.32 -2.28
C VAL A 175 5.43 21.25 -2.67
N SER A 176 6.61 21.34 -2.11
CA SER A 176 7.56 20.26 -2.13
C SER A 176 7.10 19.21 -1.15
N GLY A 177 7.00 18.00 -1.59
CA GLY A 177 6.74 16.89 -0.72
C GLY A 177 7.90 16.64 0.21
N LYS A 178 7.91 17.31 1.32
CA LYS A 178 8.70 16.85 2.43
C LYS A 178 8.01 15.61 2.96
N SER A 179 8.67 14.48 2.85
CA SER A 179 8.30 13.33 3.62
C SER A 179 8.25 13.75 5.07
N SER A 180 7.09 13.72 5.69
CA SER A 180 6.93 13.82 7.11
C SER A 180 6.78 12.45 7.70
N MET A 181 7.41 11.44 7.09
CA MET A 181 7.47 10.29 7.88
C MET A 181 8.11 10.58 9.18
N GLY A 182 8.34 11.80 9.55
CA GLY A 182 8.78 11.96 10.86
C GLY A 182 9.52 10.71 11.25
N ASP A 183 9.14 10.07 12.18
CA ASP A 183 9.82 8.86 12.60
C ASP A 183 9.37 7.55 11.89
N LEU A 184 8.34 7.56 11.07
CA LEU A 184 7.80 6.35 10.41
C LEU A 184 7.59 6.48 8.89
N GLY A 185 7.99 7.58 8.29
CA GLY A 185 8.08 7.76 6.85
C GLY A 185 6.78 7.94 6.06
N PHE A 186 5.62 8.26 6.65
CA PHE A 186 4.40 8.59 5.87
C PHE A 186 4.53 9.98 5.24
N ALA A 187 4.34 10.07 3.94
CA ALA A 187 4.49 11.32 3.23
C ALA A 187 3.54 12.39 3.77
N ASP A 188 4.07 13.58 3.94
CA ASP A 188 3.22 14.75 4.03
C ASP A 188 2.43 14.91 2.74
N ILE A 189 1.40 15.67 2.86
CA ILE A 189 0.52 16.08 1.79
C ILE A 189 1.32 16.64 0.64
N THR A 190 1.41 15.92 -0.45
CA THR A 190 2.16 16.32 -1.62
C THR A 190 1.28 16.38 -2.84
N MET A 191 1.42 17.45 -3.60
CA MET A 191 0.96 17.50 -4.98
C MET A 191 1.87 16.58 -5.81
N THR A 192 1.31 15.50 -6.34
CA THR A 192 2.08 14.53 -7.16
C THR A 192 2.19 15.00 -8.60
N GLY A 193 1.14 15.61 -9.11
CA GLY A 193 1.11 16.19 -10.43
C GLY A 193 0.08 17.31 -10.52
N VAL A 194 0.31 18.25 -11.44
CA VAL A 194 -0.60 19.38 -11.64
C VAL A 194 -0.81 19.67 -13.11
N THR A 195 -2.06 19.92 -13.48
CA THR A 195 -2.42 20.50 -14.78
C THR A 195 -2.84 21.95 -14.55
N LEU A 196 -2.17 22.89 -15.20
CA LEU A 196 -2.45 24.32 -15.10
C LEU A 196 -2.87 24.87 -16.46
N MET A 197 -4.10 25.37 -16.54
CA MET A 197 -4.72 25.82 -17.78
C MET A 197 -5.06 27.30 -17.75
N ASN A 198 -4.65 28.01 -18.82
CA ASN A 198 -4.99 29.42 -19.05
C ASN A 198 -4.58 30.35 -17.90
N LEU A 199 -3.36 30.21 -17.41
CA LEU A 199 -2.78 31.10 -16.41
C LEU A 199 -2.67 32.52 -16.91
N SER A 200 -2.98 33.48 -16.05
CA SER A 200 -2.76 34.90 -16.29
C SER A 200 -1.55 35.47 -15.55
N VAL A 201 -0.88 34.66 -14.73
CA VAL A 201 0.30 35.04 -13.94
C VAL A 201 1.48 34.13 -14.26
N VAL A 202 2.69 34.65 -14.27
CA VAL A 202 3.92 33.87 -14.38
C VAL A 202 4.25 33.35 -12.98
N PRO A 203 4.29 32.03 -12.78
CA PRO A 203 4.56 31.45 -11.45
C PRO A 203 6.04 31.51 -11.10
N GLU A 204 6.36 31.67 -9.83
CA GLU A 204 7.63 31.23 -9.28
C GLU A 204 7.54 29.71 -9.04
N VAL A 205 8.44 28.94 -9.64
CA VAL A 205 8.41 27.47 -9.56
C VAL A 205 9.66 26.97 -8.86
N GLU A 206 9.48 26.49 -7.64
CA GLU A 206 10.54 25.84 -6.84
C GLU A 206 10.16 24.39 -6.47
N VAL A 207 8.97 23.95 -6.87
CA VAL A 207 8.50 22.61 -6.60
C VAL A 207 9.40 21.61 -7.31
N GLU A 208 9.81 20.56 -6.60
CA GLU A 208 10.64 19.48 -7.15
C GLU A 208 9.84 18.17 -7.28
N ASP A 209 10.21 17.38 -8.27
CA ASP A 209 9.70 16.02 -8.47
C ASP A 209 8.19 15.90 -8.63
N ILE A 210 7.54 16.86 -9.26
CA ILE A 210 6.14 16.72 -9.70
C ILE A 210 6.03 16.73 -11.23
N SER A 211 4.94 16.18 -11.73
CA SER A 211 4.60 16.30 -13.14
C SER A 211 3.73 17.53 -13.36
N ILE A 212 4.12 18.38 -14.32
CA ILE A 212 3.40 19.61 -14.68
C ILE A 212 2.89 19.49 -16.11
N VAL A 213 1.58 19.56 -16.30
CA VAL A 213 0.95 19.71 -17.61
C VAL A 213 0.50 21.16 -17.77
N SER A 214 1.02 21.84 -18.80
CA SER A 214 0.74 23.25 -19.11
C SER A 214 -0.12 23.34 -20.35
N ILE A 215 -1.29 24.00 -20.28
CA ILE A 215 -2.24 24.09 -21.39
C ILE A 215 -2.71 25.52 -21.59
N GLY A 216 -2.65 26.02 -22.82
CA GLY A 216 -3.12 27.36 -23.18
C GLY A 216 -2.36 28.50 -22.48
N ASN A 217 -1.14 28.24 -22.01
CA ASN A 217 -0.31 29.20 -21.29
C ASN A 217 0.67 29.90 -22.23
N SER A 218 1.12 31.10 -21.85
CA SER A 218 2.10 31.88 -22.64
C SER A 218 3.46 31.17 -22.69
N ALA A 219 4.30 31.58 -23.66
CA ALA A 219 5.66 31.07 -23.77
C ALA A 219 6.50 31.39 -22.50
N GLU A 220 6.28 32.56 -21.89
CA GLU A 220 6.95 32.98 -20.65
C GLU A 220 6.58 32.06 -19.48
N ILE A 221 5.31 31.70 -19.31
CA ILE A 221 4.85 30.76 -18.29
C ILE A 221 5.43 29.38 -18.54
N ASN A 222 5.41 28.89 -19.78
CA ASN A 222 5.97 27.60 -20.14
C ASN A 222 7.47 27.51 -19.85
N GLU A 223 8.20 28.62 -20.06
CA GLU A 223 9.62 28.68 -19.74
C GLU A 223 9.88 28.67 -18.23
N ALA A 224 9.06 29.35 -17.44
CA ALA A 224 9.15 29.30 -15.98
C ALA A 224 9.00 27.86 -15.46
N PHE A 225 8.10 27.05 -16.04
CA PHE A 225 8.00 25.63 -15.69
C PHE A 225 9.22 24.82 -16.12
N ARG A 226 9.76 25.04 -17.33
CA ARG A 226 10.89 24.28 -17.86
C ARG A 226 12.21 24.55 -17.15
N THR A 227 12.36 25.70 -16.53
CA THR A 227 13.56 26.04 -15.73
C THR A 227 13.55 25.35 -14.36
N SER A 228 12.44 24.76 -13.95
CA SER A 228 12.34 23.99 -12.72
C SER A 228 12.89 22.56 -12.91
N ASN A 229 13.15 21.87 -11.82
CA ASN A 229 13.55 20.44 -11.84
C ASN A 229 12.35 19.49 -12.01
N ASN A 230 11.21 20.01 -12.39
CA ASN A 230 9.99 19.22 -12.54
C ASN A 230 9.89 18.62 -13.94
N ARG A 231 9.09 17.58 -14.04
CA ARG A 231 8.73 16.96 -15.32
C ARG A 231 7.62 17.77 -15.99
N VAL A 232 7.93 18.45 -17.09
CA VAL A 232 7.01 19.42 -17.74
C VAL A 232 6.55 18.95 -19.11
N ALA A 233 5.23 18.88 -19.34
CA ALA A 233 4.61 18.71 -20.65
C ALA A 233 3.78 19.94 -21.02
N VAL A 234 4.03 20.50 -22.20
CA VAL A 234 3.22 21.57 -22.79
C VAL A 234 2.29 20.95 -23.82
N CYS A 235 0.98 21.10 -23.61
CA CYS A 235 -0.06 20.52 -24.44
C CYS A 235 -0.97 21.62 -25.02
N ASP A 236 -1.53 21.36 -26.21
CA ASP A 236 -2.43 22.33 -26.85
C ASP A 236 -3.86 22.24 -26.31
N GLU A 237 -4.26 21.05 -25.83
CA GLU A 237 -5.60 20.81 -25.33
C GLU A 237 -5.62 19.87 -24.11
N LEU A 238 -6.73 19.87 -23.39
CA LEU A 238 -6.96 18.97 -22.28
C LEU A 238 -7.42 17.58 -22.79
N ASP A 239 -6.53 16.61 -22.71
CA ASP A 239 -6.83 15.17 -22.86
C ASP A 239 -6.47 14.48 -21.55
N VAL A 240 -7.43 14.47 -20.62
CA VAL A 240 -7.21 14.02 -19.24
C VAL A 240 -6.73 12.57 -19.19
N ILE A 241 -7.29 11.68 -20.01
CA ILE A 241 -6.93 10.25 -19.98
C ILE A 241 -5.48 10.09 -20.45
N ARG A 242 -5.16 10.61 -21.64
CA ARG A 242 -3.82 10.51 -22.18
C ARG A 242 -2.78 11.17 -21.28
N GLN A 243 -3.09 12.38 -20.78
CA GLN A 243 -2.16 13.12 -19.91
C GLN A 243 -1.97 12.41 -18.57
N TYR A 244 -3.02 11.81 -18.02
CA TYR A 244 -2.92 11.00 -16.82
C TYR A 244 -2.10 9.73 -17.08
N ASP A 245 -2.43 8.98 -18.12
CA ASP A 245 -1.79 7.71 -18.43
C ASP A 245 -0.32 7.86 -18.83
N ASP A 246 0.00 8.83 -19.70
CA ASP A 246 1.34 8.98 -20.26
C ASP A 246 2.26 9.83 -19.38
N TYR A 247 1.70 10.54 -18.41
CA TYR A 247 2.46 11.59 -17.75
C TYR A 247 2.16 11.75 -16.25
N LEU A 248 0.94 12.10 -15.88
CA LEU A 248 0.61 12.42 -14.49
C LEU A 248 0.53 11.15 -13.61
N GLY A 249 -0.14 10.12 -14.08
CA GLY A 249 -0.39 8.88 -13.37
C GLY A 249 0.82 7.95 -13.27
N ASP A 250 1.88 8.20 -14.04
CA ASP A 250 3.12 7.43 -13.99
C ASP A 250 3.92 7.60 -12.69
N TYR A 251 3.62 8.65 -11.94
CA TYR A 251 4.36 8.99 -10.74
C TYR A 251 3.45 9.14 -9.54
N LYS A 252 3.77 8.43 -8.48
CA LYS A 252 3.19 8.61 -7.15
C LYS A 252 4.30 8.88 -6.16
N ARG A 253 4.06 9.76 -5.22
CA ARG A 253 4.96 9.92 -4.08
C ARG A 253 4.54 8.99 -2.96
N TRP A 254 5.50 8.24 -2.49
CA TRP A 254 5.36 7.40 -1.31
C TRP A 254 6.62 7.57 -0.45
N ALA A 255 6.43 7.85 0.82
CA ALA A 255 7.54 8.06 1.74
C ALA A 255 8.61 9.04 1.20
N GLY A 256 8.18 10.14 0.57
CA GLY A 256 9.08 11.13 -0.04
C GLY A 256 9.77 10.68 -1.32
N LYS A 257 9.46 9.50 -1.85
CA LYS A 257 10.03 8.98 -3.11
C LYS A 257 8.97 8.86 -4.19
N ILE A 258 9.40 9.05 -5.44
CA ILE A 258 8.54 8.88 -6.60
C ILE A 258 8.47 7.40 -6.95
N ARG A 259 7.25 6.90 -7.15
CA ARG A 259 6.96 5.55 -7.61
C ARG A 259 6.12 5.61 -8.87
N LYS A 260 6.32 4.68 -9.79
CA LYS A 260 5.40 4.51 -10.90
C LYS A 260 4.01 4.16 -10.40
N SER A 261 3.02 4.78 -10.99
CA SER A 261 1.63 4.37 -10.85
C SER A 261 1.41 3.08 -11.64
N VAL A 262 0.52 2.25 -11.15
CA VAL A 262 0.13 1.02 -11.83
C VAL A 262 -1.31 1.16 -12.30
N ASN A 263 -1.53 0.93 -13.58
CA ASN A 263 -2.84 0.62 -14.11
C ASN A 263 -2.89 -0.88 -14.38
N PHE A 264 -3.37 -1.64 -13.41
CA PHE A 264 -3.38 -3.09 -13.44
C PHE A 264 -4.04 -3.65 -14.71
N ARG A 265 -5.16 -3.06 -15.14
CA ARG A 265 -5.87 -3.49 -16.35
C ARG A 265 -5.01 -3.31 -17.60
N LYS A 266 -4.29 -2.20 -17.75
CA LYS A 266 -3.39 -1.96 -18.89
C LYS A 266 -2.21 -2.92 -18.91
N GLU A 267 -1.81 -3.43 -17.76
CA GLU A 267 -0.75 -4.41 -17.61
C GLU A 267 -1.26 -5.87 -17.72
N GLY A 268 -2.54 -6.07 -18.08
CA GLY A 268 -3.13 -7.41 -18.17
C GLY A 268 -3.25 -8.11 -16.82
N ILE A 269 -3.38 -7.33 -15.75
CA ILE A 269 -3.50 -7.82 -14.38
C ILE A 269 -4.95 -7.68 -13.93
N VAL A 270 -5.57 -8.79 -13.56
CA VAL A 270 -6.87 -8.78 -12.90
C VAL A 270 -6.69 -8.36 -11.45
N MET A 271 -7.47 -7.38 -11.02
CA MET A 271 -7.65 -7.02 -9.62
C MET A 271 -9.08 -7.35 -9.24
N LYS A 272 -9.27 -8.41 -8.44
CA LYS A 272 -10.57 -8.92 -8.07
C LYS A 272 -10.76 -8.84 -6.55
N PRO A 273 -11.49 -7.84 -6.07
CA PRO A 273 -11.86 -7.76 -4.67
C PRO A 273 -12.92 -8.82 -4.34
N GLU A 274 -12.75 -9.50 -3.22
CA GLU A 274 -13.68 -10.51 -2.72
C GLU A 274 -13.85 -10.43 -1.21
N ARG A 275 -14.93 -11.03 -0.72
CA ARG A 275 -15.24 -11.19 0.70
C ARG A 275 -15.81 -12.56 0.96
N MET A 276 -15.61 -13.01 2.19
CA MET A 276 -16.30 -14.19 2.69
C MET A 276 -16.55 -14.09 4.19
N ALA A 277 -17.57 -14.76 4.66
CA ALA A 277 -17.75 -14.98 6.07
C ALA A 277 -16.75 -16.05 6.53
N VAL A 278 -16.00 -15.76 7.58
CA VAL A 278 -15.11 -16.69 8.25
C VAL A 278 -15.62 -16.97 9.67
N HIS A 279 -15.34 -18.14 10.20
CA HIS A 279 -15.66 -18.45 11.59
C HIS A 279 -14.73 -17.65 12.50
N THR A 280 -15.31 -16.92 13.44
CA THR A 280 -14.53 -16.15 14.41
C THR A 280 -13.74 -17.10 15.29
N SER A 281 -12.42 -17.12 15.14
CA SER A 281 -11.55 -18.00 15.91
C SER A 281 -11.50 -17.58 17.39
N ALA A 282 -11.25 -18.54 18.27
CA ALA A 282 -11.24 -18.30 19.72
C ALA A 282 -10.18 -17.28 20.18
N ASP A 283 -9.14 -17.10 19.37
CA ASP A 283 -8.05 -16.16 19.60
C ASP A 283 -8.30 -14.79 18.99
N ASN A 284 -9.37 -14.61 18.21
CA ASN A 284 -9.72 -13.31 17.66
C ASN A 284 -10.26 -12.38 18.77
N ARG A 285 -9.46 -11.35 19.11
CA ARG A 285 -9.77 -10.39 20.17
C ARG A 285 -10.46 -9.11 19.65
N HIS A 286 -10.67 -9.02 18.35
CA HIS A 286 -11.27 -7.83 17.72
C HIS A 286 -12.80 -7.89 17.64
N TYR A 287 -13.37 -9.07 17.87
CA TYR A 287 -14.81 -9.27 17.88
C TYR A 287 -15.32 -9.61 19.27
N PRO A 288 -16.56 -9.20 19.62
CA PRO A 288 -17.17 -9.56 20.89
C PRO A 288 -17.23 -11.08 21.10
N ALA A 289 -17.09 -11.51 22.34
CA ALA A 289 -17.25 -12.93 22.68
C ALA A 289 -18.63 -13.45 22.25
N GLY A 290 -18.65 -14.60 21.58
CA GLY A 290 -19.88 -15.19 21.03
C GLY A 290 -20.21 -14.75 19.60
N THR A 291 -19.40 -13.94 18.95
CA THR A 291 -19.50 -13.71 17.50
C THR A 291 -19.13 -15.02 16.79
N GLU A 292 -20.09 -15.63 16.11
CA GLU A 292 -19.86 -16.92 15.43
C GLU A 292 -19.09 -16.76 14.13
N THR A 293 -19.43 -15.74 13.34
CA THR A 293 -18.79 -15.43 12.06
C THR A 293 -18.59 -13.93 11.87
N HIS A 294 -17.62 -13.56 11.06
CA HIS A 294 -17.46 -12.19 10.59
C HIS A 294 -16.95 -12.16 9.15
N GLU A 295 -17.08 -11.02 8.49
CA GLU A 295 -16.62 -10.84 7.12
C GLU A 295 -15.12 -10.59 7.07
N ALA A 296 -14.41 -11.31 6.21
CA ALA A 296 -13.02 -11.05 5.84
C ALA A 296 -12.94 -10.62 4.37
N GLY A 297 -12.30 -9.49 4.12
CA GLY A 297 -12.06 -8.96 2.77
C GLY A 297 -10.66 -9.27 2.29
N TYR A 298 -10.50 -9.48 1.00
CA TYR A 298 -9.21 -9.66 0.34
C TYR A 298 -9.30 -9.27 -1.13
N VAL A 299 -8.16 -9.01 -1.75
CA VAL A 299 -8.06 -8.68 -3.16
C VAL A 299 -7.16 -9.70 -3.84
N LEU A 300 -7.65 -10.33 -4.90
CA LEU A 300 -6.87 -11.22 -5.75
C LEU A 300 -6.24 -10.43 -6.88
N PHE A 301 -4.95 -10.71 -7.15
CA PHE A 301 -4.26 -10.21 -8.32
C PHE A 301 -3.64 -11.39 -9.07
N TYR A 302 -3.84 -11.43 -10.38
CA TYR A 302 -3.27 -12.47 -11.25
C TYR A 302 -3.26 -12.00 -12.70
N ASN A 303 -2.48 -12.68 -13.55
CA ASN A 303 -2.47 -12.40 -14.98
C ASN A 303 -3.83 -12.73 -15.60
N GLU A 304 -4.38 -11.87 -16.46
CA GLU A 304 -5.67 -12.08 -17.12
C GLU A 304 -5.75 -13.36 -17.95
N ASN A 305 -4.60 -13.89 -18.38
CA ASN A 305 -4.51 -15.14 -19.14
C ASN A 305 -4.28 -16.38 -18.26
N LEU A 306 -4.22 -16.23 -16.94
CA LEU A 306 -4.09 -17.34 -16.01
C LEU A 306 -5.43 -18.07 -15.90
N ASP A 307 -5.44 -19.34 -16.33
CA ASP A 307 -6.64 -20.18 -16.22
C ASP A 307 -6.77 -20.75 -14.80
N LEU A 308 -7.67 -20.17 -14.03
CA LEU A 308 -7.95 -20.58 -12.66
C LEU A 308 -8.92 -21.77 -12.57
N ASP A 309 -9.37 -22.32 -13.67
CA ASP A 309 -10.18 -23.53 -13.75
C ASP A 309 -9.36 -24.77 -14.17
N ASP A 310 -8.12 -24.57 -14.63
CA ASP A 310 -7.23 -25.65 -15.05
C ASP A 310 -6.59 -26.39 -13.86
N ILE A 311 -7.29 -27.36 -13.32
CA ILE A 311 -6.82 -28.23 -12.23
C ILE A 311 -5.61 -29.10 -12.60
N THR A 312 -5.24 -29.19 -13.88
CA THR A 312 -4.08 -29.98 -14.32
C THR A 312 -2.78 -29.20 -14.18
N ASN A 313 -2.87 -27.86 -14.08
CA ASN A 313 -1.76 -26.96 -13.87
C ASN A 313 -2.11 -25.89 -12.81
N PRO A 314 -2.34 -26.30 -11.56
CA PRO A 314 -2.81 -25.37 -10.53
C PRO A 314 -1.76 -24.32 -10.20
N ALA A 315 -2.23 -23.07 -9.97
CA ALA A 315 -1.39 -21.92 -9.70
C ALA A 315 -0.91 -21.88 -8.25
N PRO A 316 0.33 -21.42 -7.98
CA PRO A 316 0.75 -21.07 -6.63
C PRO A 316 -0.11 -19.95 -6.04
N LEU A 317 -0.21 -19.89 -4.72
CA LEU A 317 -0.87 -18.81 -3.99
C LEU A 317 0.14 -18.09 -3.09
N VAL A 318 0.18 -16.76 -3.16
CA VAL A 318 0.95 -15.92 -2.25
C VAL A 318 -0.02 -15.07 -1.42
N LEU A 319 0.01 -15.25 -0.11
CA LEU A 319 -0.67 -14.38 0.84
C LEU A 319 0.18 -13.13 1.07
N CYS A 320 -0.41 -11.94 0.93
CA CYS A 320 0.26 -10.67 1.13
C CYS A 320 -0.46 -9.85 2.20
N PHE A 321 0.29 -9.42 3.22
CA PHE A 321 -0.25 -8.69 4.35
C PHE A 321 0.32 -7.28 4.40
N HIS A 322 -0.56 -6.28 4.57
CA HIS A 322 -0.17 -4.87 4.57
C HIS A 322 0.46 -4.41 5.89
N GLY A 323 1.18 -3.28 5.84
CA GLY A 323 1.72 -2.60 7.01
C GLY A 323 0.62 -1.97 7.87
N GLY A 324 0.98 -1.55 9.08
CA GLY A 324 0.06 -0.85 9.96
C GLY A 324 -0.42 0.46 9.33
N GLY A 325 -1.73 0.69 9.33
CA GLY A 325 -2.34 1.88 8.74
C GLY A 325 -2.37 1.91 7.21
N ASP A 326 -1.91 0.87 6.57
CA ASP A 326 -1.89 0.69 5.13
C ASP A 326 -3.11 -0.13 4.65
N THR A 327 -3.18 -0.45 3.38
CA THR A 327 -4.23 -1.27 2.77
C THR A 327 -3.61 -2.43 1.99
N ALA A 328 -4.40 -3.47 1.78
CA ALA A 328 -3.99 -4.63 0.99
C ALA A 328 -3.48 -4.22 -0.40
N VAL A 329 -4.23 -3.37 -1.10
CA VAL A 329 -3.86 -2.90 -2.44
C VAL A 329 -2.60 -2.05 -2.41
N ALA A 330 -2.45 -1.16 -1.42
CA ALA A 330 -1.30 -0.25 -1.37
C ALA A 330 0.00 -1.00 -1.13
N THR A 331 0.09 -1.85 -0.12
CA THR A 331 1.29 -2.66 0.13
C THR A 331 1.63 -3.55 -1.08
N ALA A 332 0.62 -4.20 -1.68
CA ALA A 332 0.82 -5.01 -2.87
C ALA A 332 1.38 -4.17 -4.04
N ALA A 333 0.77 -3.00 -4.30
CA ALA A 333 1.19 -2.12 -5.40
C ALA A 333 2.58 -1.50 -5.19
N ILE A 334 2.91 -1.09 -3.96
CA ILE A 334 4.23 -0.52 -3.63
C ILE A 334 5.33 -1.55 -3.82
N GLY A 335 5.08 -2.80 -3.43
CA GLY A 335 6.00 -3.91 -3.60
C GLY A 335 6.02 -4.52 -5.01
N GLU A 336 5.19 -4.03 -5.94
CA GLU A 336 4.96 -4.61 -7.29
C GLU A 336 4.57 -6.10 -7.25
N TRP A 337 3.94 -6.55 -6.16
CA TRP A 337 3.51 -7.94 -6.04
C TRP A 337 2.51 -8.37 -7.12
N PRO A 338 1.55 -7.52 -7.59
CA PRO A 338 0.67 -7.86 -8.71
C PRO A 338 1.44 -8.12 -10.01
N GLN A 339 2.50 -7.34 -10.30
CA GLN A 339 3.35 -7.55 -11.46
C GLN A 339 4.15 -8.85 -11.32
N ILE A 340 4.72 -9.10 -10.14
CA ILE A 340 5.45 -10.34 -9.85
C ILE A 340 4.51 -11.55 -10.04
N ALA A 341 3.25 -11.45 -9.59
CA ALA A 341 2.25 -12.48 -9.78
C ALA A 341 1.95 -12.73 -11.26
N SER A 342 1.71 -11.65 -12.01
CA SER A 342 1.42 -11.72 -13.44
C SER A 342 2.57 -12.32 -14.24
N GLU A 343 3.81 -11.90 -13.96
CA GLU A 343 5.01 -12.38 -14.64
C GLU A 343 5.34 -13.85 -14.34
N ASN A 344 4.92 -14.37 -13.21
CA ASN A 344 5.29 -15.70 -12.72
C ASN A 344 4.13 -16.69 -12.63
N GLY A 345 2.92 -16.30 -13.03
CA GLY A 345 1.76 -17.19 -13.11
C GLY A 345 1.27 -17.70 -11.74
N PHE A 346 1.23 -16.85 -10.74
CA PHE A 346 0.63 -17.18 -9.45
C PHE A 346 -0.53 -16.23 -9.10
N VAL A 347 -1.35 -16.63 -8.15
CA VAL A 347 -2.39 -15.80 -7.56
C VAL A 347 -1.84 -15.11 -6.31
N LEU A 348 -1.91 -13.78 -6.27
CA LEU A 348 -1.66 -13.02 -5.06
C LEU A 348 -2.98 -12.78 -4.34
N CYS A 349 -3.07 -13.16 -3.08
CA CYS A 349 -4.19 -12.85 -2.19
C CYS A 349 -3.74 -11.81 -1.16
N ALA A 350 -4.09 -10.55 -1.39
CA ALA A 350 -3.80 -9.46 -0.47
C ALA A 350 -4.95 -9.35 0.54
N VAL A 351 -4.68 -9.71 1.81
CA VAL A 351 -5.71 -9.76 2.87
C VAL A 351 -5.90 -8.39 3.47
N GLU A 352 -7.15 -7.92 3.46
CA GLU A 352 -7.52 -6.62 4.00
C GLU A 352 -7.77 -6.71 5.50
N MET A 353 -7.38 -5.65 6.22
CA MET A 353 -7.58 -5.58 7.68
C MET A 353 -7.09 -6.83 8.42
N HIS A 354 -5.96 -7.39 7.98
CA HIS A 354 -5.43 -8.65 8.51
C HIS A 354 -5.16 -8.64 10.03
N LEU A 355 -5.16 -7.46 10.66
CA LEU A 355 -5.10 -7.34 12.11
C LEU A 355 -6.38 -7.86 12.79
N ASN A 356 -7.50 -7.82 12.09
CA ASN A 356 -8.81 -8.29 12.55
C ASN A 356 -9.11 -9.72 12.08
N VAL A 357 -8.25 -10.31 11.26
CA VAL A 357 -8.37 -11.65 10.70
C VAL A 357 -7.20 -12.48 11.21
N THR A 358 -7.44 -13.50 12.01
CA THR A 358 -6.37 -14.35 12.57
C THR A 358 -5.73 -15.25 11.51
N ALA A 359 -4.64 -15.91 11.84
CA ALA A 359 -4.05 -16.91 10.94
C ALA A 359 -5.03 -18.06 10.65
N THR A 360 -5.77 -18.52 11.66
CA THR A 360 -6.84 -19.53 11.54
C THR A 360 -7.90 -19.11 10.52
N GLU A 361 -8.41 -17.90 10.65
CA GLU A 361 -9.42 -17.34 9.74
C GLU A 361 -8.87 -17.12 8.33
N THR A 362 -7.58 -16.77 8.22
CA THR A 362 -6.92 -16.66 6.91
C THR A 362 -6.78 -18.03 6.23
N ILE A 363 -6.59 -19.11 6.98
CA ILE A 363 -6.58 -20.46 6.42
C ILE A 363 -7.96 -20.83 5.85
N GLU A 364 -9.06 -20.37 6.43
CA GLU A 364 -10.39 -20.55 5.82
C GLU A 364 -10.49 -19.84 4.45
N ILE A 365 -9.87 -18.66 4.31
CA ILE A 365 -9.78 -18.00 3.01
C ILE A 365 -8.97 -18.87 2.03
N VAL A 366 -7.82 -19.37 2.44
CA VAL A 366 -6.97 -20.25 1.61
C VAL A 366 -7.74 -21.48 1.16
N ASP A 367 -8.43 -22.17 2.08
CA ASP A 367 -9.20 -23.37 1.78
C ASP A 367 -10.34 -23.08 0.79
N SER A 368 -11.05 -21.96 0.98
CA SER A 368 -12.06 -21.49 0.05
C SER A 368 -11.49 -21.15 -1.34
N LEU A 369 -10.28 -20.59 -1.42
CA LEU A 369 -9.64 -20.32 -2.71
C LEU A 369 -9.23 -21.61 -3.42
N ILE A 370 -8.73 -22.60 -2.69
CA ILE A 370 -8.40 -23.94 -3.24
C ILE A 370 -9.66 -24.65 -3.77
N GLU A 371 -10.78 -24.51 -3.07
CA GLU A 371 -12.06 -25.12 -3.51
C GLU A 371 -12.65 -24.47 -4.76
N ARG A 372 -12.46 -23.16 -4.92
CA ARG A 372 -13.09 -22.38 -6.00
C ARG A 372 -12.23 -22.19 -7.24
N TYR A 373 -10.92 -22.30 -7.09
CA TYR A 373 -9.94 -22.03 -8.13
C TYR A 373 -8.91 -23.15 -8.19
N ALA A 374 -8.26 -23.31 -9.33
CA ALA A 374 -7.14 -24.24 -9.50
C ALA A 374 -5.89 -23.71 -8.79
N ILE A 375 -5.89 -23.72 -7.45
CA ILE A 375 -4.76 -23.35 -6.60
C ILE A 375 -4.02 -24.61 -6.15
N ASP A 376 -2.68 -24.56 -6.20
CA ASP A 376 -1.82 -25.65 -5.75
C ASP A 376 -1.64 -25.61 -4.22
N PRO A 377 -2.20 -26.59 -3.48
CA PRO A 377 -2.09 -26.62 -2.03
C PRO A 377 -0.66 -26.87 -1.54
N GLU A 378 0.25 -27.36 -2.38
CA GLU A 378 1.66 -27.56 -2.05
C GLU A 378 2.51 -26.30 -2.22
N ARG A 379 1.98 -25.27 -2.92
CA ARG A 379 2.68 -24.01 -3.21
C ARG A 379 1.95 -22.80 -2.65
N ILE A 380 1.75 -22.79 -1.32
CA ILE A 380 1.18 -21.67 -0.57
C ILE A 380 2.33 -20.92 0.11
N TYR A 381 2.40 -19.61 -0.08
CA TYR A 381 3.45 -18.76 0.48
C TYR A 381 2.83 -17.59 1.25
N ALA A 382 3.60 -17.03 2.20
CA ALA A 382 3.16 -15.85 2.94
C ALA A 382 4.25 -14.77 2.94
N THR A 383 3.84 -13.53 2.70
CA THR A 383 4.69 -12.35 2.77
C THR A 383 3.91 -11.17 3.33
N GLY A 384 4.61 -10.14 3.73
CA GLY A 384 4.00 -8.90 4.19
C GLY A 384 5.02 -7.94 4.74
N PHE A 385 4.61 -6.69 4.85
CA PHE A 385 5.45 -5.59 5.29
C PHE A 385 5.09 -5.15 6.71
N SER A 386 6.10 -4.88 7.56
CA SER A 386 5.90 -4.37 8.92
C SER A 386 4.94 -5.26 9.73
N MET A 387 3.77 -4.77 10.12
CA MET A 387 2.74 -5.59 10.79
C MET A 387 2.28 -6.78 9.93
N GLY A 388 2.31 -6.64 8.60
CA GLY A 388 2.09 -7.76 7.68
C GLY A 388 3.23 -8.77 7.69
N GLY A 389 4.46 -8.33 7.91
CA GLY A 389 5.60 -9.21 8.14
C GLY A 389 5.44 -10.03 9.44
N ILE A 390 4.95 -9.38 10.52
CA ILE A 390 4.57 -10.08 11.76
C ILE A 390 3.47 -11.11 11.48
N LYS A 391 2.49 -10.77 10.64
CA LYS A 391 1.44 -11.70 10.23
C LYS A 391 1.99 -12.92 9.47
N SER A 392 3.03 -12.72 8.66
CA SER A 392 3.72 -13.83 8.00
C SER A 392 4.39 -14.77 9.01
N TRP A 393 4.93 -14.24 10.12
CA TRP A 393 5.43 -15.03 11.23
C TRP A 393 4.34 -15.81 11.97
N ASP A 394 3.10 -15.29 12.05
CA ASP A 394 1.96 -16.05 12.63
C ASP A 394 1.74 -17.36 11.86
N PHE A 395 1.87 -17.33 10.52
CA PHE A 395 1.80 -18.56 9.72
C PHE A 395 2.95 -19.52 9.99
N TYR A 396 4.16 -18.99 10.18
CA TYR A 396 5.30 -19.81 10.59
C TYR A 396 5.05 -20.50 11.92
N GLN A 397 4.39 -19.82 12.85
CA GLN A 397 4.13 -20.33 14.21
C GLN A 397 2.94 -21.30 14.25
N GLU A 398 1.81 -20.89 13.67
CA GLU A 398 0.53 -21.60 13.84
C GLU A 398 0.26 -22.65 12.77
N TYR A 399 0.66 -22.35 11.54
CA TYR A 399 0.38 -23.16 10.36
C TYR A 399 1.61 -23.48 9.52
N PRO A 400 2.75 -23.89 10.15
CA PRO A 400 3.96 -24.17 9.41
C PRO A 400 3.78 -25.30 8.39
N GLU A 401 2.82 -26.20 8.60
CA GLU A 401 2.49 -27.31 7.70
C GLU A 401 1.69 -26.87 6.46
N ARG A 402 1.18 -25.62 6.44
CA ARG A 402 0.33 -25.10 5.37
C ARG A 402 1.09 -24.19 4.41
N VAL A 403 2.30 -23.77 4.74
CA VAL A 403 3.10 -22.86 3.91
C VAL A 403 4.38 -23.52 3.42
N ALA A 404 4.71 -23.32 2.16
CA ALA A 404 5.93 -23.84 1.53
C ALA A 404 7.15 -22.95 1.85
N ALA A 405 6.97 -21.63 1.96
CA ALA A 405 7.98 -20.68 2.41
C ALA A 405 7.30 -19.38 2.85
N ILE A 406 8.03 -18.56 3.62
CA ILE A 406 7.61 -17.21 3.99
C ILE A 406 8.69 -16.16 3.67
N ALA A 407 8.24 -14.93 3.45
CA ALA A 407 9.11 -13.77 3.27
C ALA A 407 8.60 -12.55 4.07
N PRO A 408 8.80 -12.54 5.40
CA PRO A 408 8.48 -11.37 6.21
C PRO A 408 9.43 -10.21 5.88
N MET A 409 8.88 -9.01 5.68
CA MET A 409 9.64 -7.82 5.30
C MET A 409 9.56 -6.77 6.41
N ASP A 410 10.71 -6.22 6.75
CA ASP A 410 10.87 -5.16 7.75
C ASP A 410 10.08 -5.43 9.04
N ALA A 411 10.18 -6.67 9.51
CA ALA A 411 9.57 -7.16 10.73
C ALA A 411 10.58 -7.99 11.51
N THR A 412 10.63 -7.83 12.81
CA THR A 412 11.56 -8.58 13.67
C THR A 412 11.30 -10.09 13.57
N VAL A 413 12.38 -10.86 13.48
CA VAL A 413 12.29 -12.33 13.51
C VAL A 413 11.51 -12.78 14.74
N ASP A 414 10.48 -13.58 14.53
CA ASP A 414 9.55 -14.04 15.55
C ASP A 414 9.42 -15.57 15.53
N VAL A 415 10.38 -16.23 16.13
CA VAL A 415 10.49 -17.69 16.12
C VAL A 415 10.79 -18.23 17.50
N GLY A 416 10.02 -19.22 17.95
CA GLY A 416 10.28 -19.99 19.15
C GLY A 416 9.75 -19.42 20.45
N GLU A 417 9.03 -18.31 20.42
CA GLU A 417 8.38 -17.73 21.60
C GLU A 417 7.14 -16.91 21.22
N ASN A 418 6.20 -16.84 22.13
CA ASN A 418 5.07 -15.94 21.98
C ASN A 418 5.52 -14.51 22.26
N THR A 419 5.22 -13.60 21.32
CA THR A 419 5.57 -12.19 21.46
C THR A 419 4.33 -11.35 21.66
N GLN A 420 4.54 -10.12 22.12
CA GLN A 420 3.43 -9.14 22.18
C GLN A 420 2.90 -8.75 20.80
N PHE A 421 3.68 -8.99 19.75
CA PHE A 421 3.32 -8.70 18.37
C PHE A 421 2.69 -9.90 17.67
N SER A 422 3.25 -11.10 17.88
CA SER A 422 2.56 -12.33 17.47
C SER A 422 1.39 -12.57 18.40
N LYS A 423 0.22 -12.77 17.82
CA LYS A 423 -0.98 -13.19 18.56
C LYS A 423 -1.13 -14.70 18.56
N SER A 424 -0.12 -15.38 18.06
CA SER A 424 -0.09 -16.84 17.95
C SER A 424 -0.18 -17.51 19.30
N PHE A 425 -1.02 -18.52 19.37
CA PHE A 425 -1.14 -19.40 20.54
C PHE A 425 -0.26 -20.64 20.43
N ARG A 426 0.14 -21.03 19.24
CA ARG A 426 1.07 -22.10 18.95
C ARG A 426 2.44 -21.54 18.65
N VAL A 427 3.47 -22.19 19.14
CA VAL A 427 4.87 -21.92 18.82
C VAL A 427 5.40 -23.08 17.98
N ASN A 428 5.89 -22.79 16.78
CA ASN A 428 6.57 -23.78 15.96
C ASN A 428 7.96 -24.06 16.56
N ASP A 429 8.23 -25.30 16.90
CA ASP A 429 9.49 -25.75 17.51
C ASP A 429 10.21 -26.84 16.70
N SER A 430 9.62 -27.33 15.63
CA SER A 430 10.11 -28.51 14.92
C SER A 430 9.84 -28.57 13.42
N VAL A 431 8.82 -27.84 12.92
CA VAL A 431 8.44 -27.89 11.52
C VAL A 431 9.26 -26.91 10.71
N MET A 432 10.10 -27.39 9.82
CA MET A 432 10.90 -26.58 8.91
C MET A 432 10.02 -25.75 7.98
N VAL A 433 10.31 -24.46 7.89
CA VAL A 433 9.75 -23.54 6.90
C VAL A 433 10.88 -22.71 6.31
N PRO A 434 11.08 -22.71 5.00
CA PRO A 434 12.01 -21.81 4.34
C PRO A 434 11.66 -20.34 4.58
N VAL A 435 12.66 -19.53 4.90
CA VAL A 435 12.49 -18.12 5.25
C VAL A 435 13.47 -17.24 4.47
N PHE A 436 12.93 -16.25 3.77
CA PHE A 436 13.66 -15.08 3.31
C PHE A 436 13.28 -13.90 4.19
N TYR A 437 14.20 -13.38 4.95
CA TYR A 437 13.97 -12.25 5.84
C TYR A 437 14.77 -11.03 5.41
N ASN A 438 14.18 -9.85 5.42
CA ASN A 438 14.90 -8.60 5.24
C ASN A 438 14.58 -7.57 6.32
N GLY A 439 15.55 -6.69 6.57
CA GLY A 439 15.42 -5.52 7.42
C GLY A 439 16.32 -4.38 6.99
N GLY A 440 15.90 -3.16 7.29
CA GLY A 440 16.63 -1.94 7.00
C GLY A 440 17.62 -1.56 8.08
N GLU A 441 18.85 -1.20 7.70
CA GLU A 441 19.90 -0.79 8.64
C GLU A 441 19.58 0.57 9.32
N ASN A 442 18.81 1.43 8.66
CA ASN A 442 18.40 2.73 9.16
C ASN A 442 16.94 2.74 9.66
N SER A 443 16.32 1.58 9.82
CA SER A 443 14.99 1.52 10.39
C SER A 443 14.97 2.01 11.85
N PRO A 444 13.98 2.81 12.25
CA PRO A 444 13.80 3.16 13.65
C PRO A 444 13.31 1.98 14.51
N LEU A 445 12.90 0.89 13.87
CA LEU A 445 12.46 -0.34 14.52
C LEU A 445 13.62 -1.35 14.59
N ALA A 446 13.62 -2.20 15.61
CA ALA A 446 14.63 -3.25 15.76
C ALA A 446 14.34 -4.40 14.78
N GLU A 447 14.77 -4.26 13.55
CA GLU A 447 14.47 -5.20 12.46
C GLU A 447 15.63 -6.18 12.18
N LEU A 448 16.85 -5.80 12.47
CA LEU A 448 17.99 -6.66 12.18
C LEU A 448 18.08 -7.84 13.16
N PRO A 449 18.45 -9.04 12.69
CA PRO A 449 18.37 -10.28 13.48
C PRO A 449 19.12 -10.27 14.81
N CYS A 450 20.24 -9.53 14.92
CA CYS A 450 21.06 -9.51 16.11
C CYS A 450 21.00 -8.20 16.90
N GLN A 451 20.05 -7.33 16.62
CA GLN A 451 19.96 -6.00 17.18
C GLN A 451 19.64 -5.99 18.70
N GLU A 452 18.87 -6.96 19.15
CA GLU A 452 18.46 -7.12 20.55
C GLU A 452 18.60 -8.58 21.01
N PRO A 453 18.76 -8.86 22.33
CA PRO A 453 18.90 -10.22 22.84
C PRO A 453 17.78 -11.17 22.41
N LYS A 454 16.51 -10.70 22.45
CA LYS A 454 15.36 -11.49 22.01
C LYS A 454 15.43 -11.85 20.53
N CYS A 455 15.91 -10.93 19.68
CA CYS A 455 16.08 -11.17 18.25
C CYS A 455 17.09 -12.28 17.99
N VAL A 456 18.21 -12.29 18.73
CA VAL A 456 19.23 -13.34 18.62
C VAL A 456 18.66 -14.70 18.97
N ASN A 457 17.95 -14.80 20.09
CA ASN A 457 17.35 -16.07 20.53
C ASN A 457 16.36 -16.63 19.50
N ARG A 458 15.55 -15.76 18.91
CA ARG A 458 14.61 -16.12 17.84
C ARG A 458 15.32 -16.57 16.57
N MET A 459 16.39 -15.88 16.19
CA MET A 459 17.22 -16.27 15.06
C MET A 459 17.86 -17.64 15.30
N VAL A 460 18.37 -17.91 16.50
CA VAL A 460 18.93 -19.23 16.86
C VAL A 460 17.86 -20.32 16.80
N ASN A 461 16.64 -20.03 17.24
CA ASN A 461 15.51 -20.98 17.11
C ASN A 461 15.19 -21.25 15.63
N LEU A 462 15.13 -20.22 14.79
CA LEU A 462 14.96 -20.38 13.34
C LEU A 462 16.03 -21.29 12.74
N PHE A 463 17.29 -21.04 13.07
CA PHE A 463 18.41 -21.85 12.59
C PHE A 463 18.31 -23.30 13.05
N ARG A 464 17.93 -23.54 14.29
CA ARG A 464 17.73 -24.89 14.83
C ARG A 464 16.61 -25.63 14.09
N ILE A 465 15.47 -24.97 13.89
CA ILE A 465 14.30 -25.57 13.21
C ILE A 465 14.63 -25.86 11.74
N ASN A 466 15.31 -24.92 11.07
CA ASN A 466 15.76 -25.09 9.68
C ASN A 466 17.09 -25.87 9.54
N LYS A 467 17.60 -26.45 10.66
CA LYS A 467 18.78 -27.32 10.70
C LYS A 467 20.05 -26.69 10.09
N VAL A 468 20.26 -25.41 10.33
CA VAL A 468 21.46 -24.70 9.86
C VAL A 468 22.72 -25.25 10.52
N ARG A 469 23.72 -25.64 9.73
CA ARG A 469 24.89 -26.43 10.15
C ARG A 469 25.72 -25.82 11.29
N LYS A 470 25.86 -24.51 11.38
CA LYS A 470 26.87 -23.86 12.25
C LYS A 470 26.28 -22.98 13.36
N ALA A 471 24.98 -22.84 13.46
CA ALA A 471 24.39 -21.78 14.26
C ALA A 471 23.81 -22.19 15.62
N TYR A 472 23.98 -23.44 16.03
CA TYR A 472 23.31 -23.97 17.22
C TYR A 472 23.77 -23.37 18.57
N ASN A 473 24.95 -22.78 18.60
CA ASN A 473 25.57 -22.26 19.83
C ASN A 473 25.63 -20.73 19.89
N CYS A 474 24.97 -20.04 18.94
CA CYS A 474 24.92 -18.59 18.98
C CYS A 474 23.94 -18.10 20.05
N THR A 475 24.40 -17.20 20.91
CA THR A 475 23.57 -16.49 21.88
C THR A 475 23.96 -15.01 21.89
N PHE A 476 23.11 -14.15 22.43
CA PHE A 476 23.47 -12.73 22.54
C PHE A 476 24.69 -12.50 23.45
N GLU A 477 24.88 -13.31 24.47
CA GLU A 477 25.97 -13.20 25.40
C GLU A 477 27.32 -13.49 24.76
N ASN A 478 27.37 -14.39 23.74
CA ASN A 478 28.58 -14.72 23.01
C ASN A 478 28.73 -14.03 21.66
N ARG A 479 27.93 -13.00 21.39
CA ARG A 479 27.86 -12.30 20.09
C ARG A 479 29.20 -11.73 19.61
N GLU A 480 30.10 -11.38 20.51
CA GLU A 480 31.46 -10.90 20.16
C GLU A 480 32.33 -11.95 19.50
N GLN A 481 31.94 -13.23 19.59
CA GLN A 481 32.58 -14.34 18.93
C GLN A 481 32.05 -14.60 17.53
N TRP A 482 31.00 -13.89 17.14
CA TRP A 482 30.38 -14.04 15.82
C TRP A 482 31.18 -13.26 14.78
N GLU A 483 31.27 -13.84 13.59
CA GLU A 483 31.95 -13.21 12.46
C GLU A 483 31.18 -12.02 11.87
N ASP A 484 29.85 -11.97 12.10
CA ASP A 484 28.97 -10.92 11.59
C ASP A 484 28.12 -10.33 12.72
N PRO A 485 28.36 -9.06 13.09
CA PRO A 485 27.61 -8.43 14.18
C PRO A 485 26.14 -8.16 13.87
N VAL A 486 25.75 -8.17 12.60
CA VAL A 486 24.35 -7.93 12.17
C VAL A 486 23.55 -9.23 12.20
N TYR A 487 24.12 -10.32 11.68
CA TYR A 487 23.42 -11.60 11.52
C TYR A 487 23.81 -12.64 12.56
N GLY A 488 24.80 -12.38 13.38
CA GLY A 488 25.32 -13.30 14.40
C GLY A 488 26.27 -14.34 13.86
N VAL A 489 26.08 -14.83 12.65
CA VAL A 489 26.94 -15.76 11.96
C VAL A 489 27.09 -15.36 10.49
N LYS A 490 28.27 -15.64 9.93
CA LYS A 490 28.53 -15.43 8.51
C LYS A 490 27.85 -16.52 7.70
N GLY A 491 27.16 -16.11 6.64
CA GLY A 491 26.55 -17.01 5.66
C GLY A 491 27.61 -17.78 4.87
N GLU A 492 27.28 -18.97 4.42
CA GLU A 492 28.17 -19.82 3.63
C GLU A 492 28.23 -19.36 2.17
N HIS A 493 27.15 -18.72 1.68
CA HIS A 493 27.02 -18.21 0.31
C HIS A 493 26.46 -16.79 0.35
N ASP A 494 27.35 -15.84 0.57
CA ASP A 494 26.96 -14.43 0.62
C ASP A 494 26.72 -13.85 -0.77
N GLU A 495 25.71 -13.01 -0.89
CA GLU A 495 25.37 -12.29 -2.10
C GLU A 495 25.21 -10.79 -1.80
N ILE A 496 25.79 -9.95 -2.66
CA ILE A 496 25.66 -8.50 -2.59
C ILE A 496 24.93 -8.04 -3.85
N LEU A 497 23.81 -7.33 -3.66
CA LEU A 497 22.99 -6.82 -4.74
C LEU A 497 22.84 -5.31 -4.63
N HIS A 498 22.60 -4.67 -5.75
CA HIS A 498 22.34 -3.25 -5.87
C HIS A 498 20.97 -3.02 -6.49
N ASP A 499 20.15 -2.28 -5.79
CA ASP A 499 18.86 -1.83 -6.31
C ASP A 499 19.10 -0.64 -7.25
N PRO A 500 18.72 -0.74 -8.54
CA PRO A 500 18.95 0.35 -9.50
C PRO A 500 18.19 1.63 -9.15
N ASP A 501 17.06 1.52 -8.45
CA ASP A 501 16.26 2.66 -8.02
C ASP A 501 16.82 3.31 -6.75
N TYR A 502 17.77 2.65 -6.07
CA TYR A 502 18.40 3.11 -4.83
C TYR A 502 19.92 2.93 -4.89
N PRO A 503 20.63 3.70 -5.72
CA PRO A 503 22.06 3.48 -5.99
C PRO A 503 22.97 3.62 -4.75
N ASN A 504 22.49 4.26 -3.69
CA ASN A 504 23.20 4.42 -2.43
C ASN A 504 22.87 3.32 -1.41
N SER A 505 22.04 2.34 -1.78
CA SER A 505 21.71 1.18 -0.95
C SER A 505 22.45 -0.06 -1.43
N VAL A 506 22.86 -0.86 -0.47
CA VAL A 506 23.44 -2.18 -0.73
C VAL A 506 22.60 -3.22 -0.01
N THR A 507 22.19 -4.24 -0.75
CA THR A 507 21.44 -5.38 -0.23
C THR A 507 22.40 -6.53 0.01
N ASN A 508 22.65 -6.83 1.28
CA ASN A 508 23.52 -7.94 1.69
C ASN A 508 22.67 -9.14 2.09
N ILE A 509 22.86 -10.25 1.41
CA ILE A 509 22.14 -11.50 1.69
C ILE A 509 23.13 -12.52 2.27
N ARG A 510 22.76 -13.10 3.41
CA ARG A 510 23.45 -14.22 4.06
C ARG A 510 22.63 -15.49 3.83
N ARG A 511 23.26 -16.47 3.20
CA ARG A 511 22.68 -17.78 2.91
C ARG A 511 23.24 -18.82 3.87
N PHE A 512 22.34 -19.54 4.52
CA PHE A 512 22.70 -20.51 5.54
C PHE A 512 22.33 -21.91 5.07
N GLU A 513 23.36 -22.74 4.85
CA GLU A 513 23.16 -24.15 4.50
C GLU A 513 22.64 -24.95 5.68
N SER A 514 21.67 -25.80 5.41
CA SER A 514 21.15 -26.80 6.34
C SER A 514 21.95 -28.10 6.26
N GLU A 515 21.66 -29.05 7.16
CA GLU A 515 22.39 -30.34 7.26
C GLU A 515 22.36 -31.15 5.95
N ASP A 516 21.36 -31.01 5.14
CA ASP A 516 21.17 -31.68 3.84
C ASP A 516 21.88 -30.96 2.67
N GLY A 517 22.52 -29.81 2.93
CA GLY A 517 23.23 -29.00 1.91
C GLY A 517 22.33 -27.99 1.18
N ASN A 518 21.04 -27.93 1.50
CA ASN A 518 20.12 -26.95 0.92
C ASN A 518 20.08 -25.66 1.76
N VAL A 519 19.66 -24.56 1.14
CA VAL A 519 19.51 -23.26 1.78
C VAL A 519 18.02 -22.98 2.05
N TYR A 520 17.60 -23.15 3.29
CA TYR A 520 16.23 -22.86 3.74
C TYR A 520 16.13 -21.54 4.51
N THR A 521 17.23 -20.85 4.70
CA THR A 521 17.26 -19.58 5.44
C THR A 521 18.16 -18.59 4.74
N GLU A 522 17.58 -17.48 4.32
CA GLU A 522 18.30 -16.30 3.84
C GLU A 522 17.92 -15.09 4.71
N LEU A 523 18.93 -14.42 5.23
CA LEU A 523 18.77 -13.18 5.98
C LEU A 523 19.38 -12.03 5.19
N CYS A 524 18.65 -10.94 5.08
CA CYS A 524 19.03 -9.81 4.27
C CYS A 524 19.06 -8.54 5.12
N SER A 525 20.16 -7.77 5.05
CA SER A 525 20.18 -6.38 5.50
C SER A 525 20.34 -5.44 4.31
N ILE A 526 19.72 -4.28 4.40
CA ILE A 526 19.74 -3.29 3.35
C ILE A 526 20.27 -1.97 3.91
N SER A 527 21.45 -1.53 3.42
CA SER A 527 22.04 -0.25 3.83
C SER A 527 21.25 0.92 3.29
N ASN A 528 21.22 2.04 4.00
CA ASN A 528 20.43 3.23 3.66
C ASN A 528 18.96 2.92 3.37
N HIS A 529 18.44 1.90 4.04
CA HIS A 529 17.04 1.48 3.99
C HIS A 529 16.38 1.80 5.33
N GLN A 530 15.32 2.54 5.27
CA GLN A 530 14.48 2.81 6.42
C GLN A 530 13.39 1.73 6.55
N HIS A 531 12.32 2.03 7.23
CA HIS A 531 11.16 1.14 7.32
C HIS A 531 10.29 1.28 6.06
N GLU A 532 10.64 0.60 4.99
CA GLU A 532 9.97 0.73 3.68
C GLU A 532 10.00 -0.56 2.86
N ILE A 533 8.96 -0.81 2.07
CA ILE A 533 8.90 -1.91 1.11
C ILE A 533 9.48 -1.47 -0.25
N ARG A 534 10.27 -2.32 -0.90
CA ARG A 534 10.86 -2.07 -2.21
C ARG A 534 10.56 -3.20 -3.19
N PRO A 535 10.20 -2.89 -4.45
CA PRO A 535 9.96 -3.90 -5.50
C PRO A 535 11.13 -4.85 -5.71
N PHE A 536 12.35 -4.31 -5.68
CA PHE A 536 13.58 -5.10 -5.82
C PHE A 536 13.66 -6.23 -4.78
N THR A 537 13.39 -5.91 -3.52
CA THR A 537 13.40 -6.89 -2.42
C THR A 537 12.25 -7.89 -2.54
N CYS A 538 11.06 -7.43 -2.96
CA CYS A 538 9.91 -8.30 -3.21
C CYS A 538 10.20 -9.32 -4.32
N ARG A 539 10.81 -8.90 -5.43
CA ARG A 539 11.25 -9.80 -6.51
C ARG A 539 12.29 -10.81 -6.03
N ARG A 540 13.19 -10.39 -5.14
CA ARG A 540 14.19 -11.28 -4.54
C ARG A 540 13.56 -12.30 -3.60
N ALA A 541 12.59 -11.87 -2.80
CA ALA A 541 11.80 -12.73 -1.92
C ALA A 541 11.05 -13.81 -2.71
N TRP A 542 10.40 -13.43 -3.80
CA TRP A 542 9.73 -14.39 -4.69
C TRP A 542 10.73 -15.38 -5.31
N LYS A 543 11.89 -14.90 -5.78
CA LYS A 543 12.94 -15.76 -6.32
C LYS A 543 13.40 -16.82 -5.31
N PHE A 544 13.38 -16.52 -4.02
CA PHE A 544 13.65 -17.49 -2.97
C PHE A 544 12.44 -18.43 -2.74
N MET A 545 11.26 -17.88 -2.46
CA MET A 545 10.08 -18.67 -2.07
C MET A 545 9.71 -19.71 -3.12
N LYS A 546 9.72 -19.34 -4.40
CA LYS A 546 9.30 -20.22 -5.50
C LYS A 546 10.13 -21.48 -5.69
N GLN A 547 11.28 -21.61 -5.00
CA GLN A 547 12.13 -22.79 -5.04
C GLN A 547 11.57 -23.96 -4.20
N PHE A 548 10.51 -23.72 -3.43
CA PHE A 548 10.03 -24.70 -2.46
C PHE A 548 8.57 -25.07 -2.70
N ARG A 549 8.25 -26.32 -2.44
CA ARG A 549 6.91 -26.79 -2.21
C ARG A 549 6.82 -27.57 -0.92
N ARG A 550 5.64 -27.64 -0.36
CA ARG A 550 5.33 -28.50 0.80
C ARG A 550 4.45 -29.64 0.35
N THR A 551 4.96 -30.86 0.39
CA THR A 551 4.19 -32.04 -0.03
C THR A 551 3.00 -32.29 0.90
N ALA A 552 2.06 -33.11 0.46
CA ALA A 552 0.91 -33.53 1.26
C ALA A 552 1.33 -34.23 2.58
N GLU A 553 2.53 -34.85 2.63
CA GLU A 553 3.09 -35.42 3.85
C GLU A 553 3.78 -34.38 4.75
N GLY A 554 3.72 -33.09 4.39
CA GLY A 554 4.29 -31.99 5.16
C GLY A 554 5.80 -31.76 5.00
N LYS A 555 6.43 -32.39 4.02
CA LYS A 555 7.87 -32.20 3.75
C LYS A 555 8.12 -31.00 2.84
N ILE A 556 9.23 -30.31 3.07
CA ILE A 556 9.72 -29.30 2.12
C ILE A 556 10.57 -30.00 1.06
N GLU A 557 10.27 -29.71 -0.20
CA GLU A 557 11.05 -30.11 -1.37
C GLU A 557 11.46 -28.87 -2.17
N MET A 558 12.65 -28.91 -2.73
CA MET A 558 13.10 -27.92 -3.73
C MET A 558 12.60 -28.33 -5.12
N ILE A 559 12.11 -27.34 -5.89
CA ILE A 559 11.56 -27.53 -7.24
C ILE A 559 12.27 -26.67 -8.28
#